data_dc7d1c234f9f58d5b3a2f24eded7acae
#
_entry.id   dc7d1c234f9f58d5b3a2f24eded7acae
#
_cell.length_a   1.000
_cell.length_b   1.000
_cell.length_c   1.000
_cell.angle_alpha   90.00
_cell.angle_beta   90.00
_cell.angle_gamma   90.00
#
_symmetry.space_group_name_H-M   'P 1'
#
loop_
_entity.id
_entity.type
_entity.pdbx_description
1 polymer ?
#
loop_
_entity_poly.entity_id
_entity_poly.type
_entity_poly.pdbx_seq_one_letter_code
_entity_poly.pdbx_strand_id
1 'polypeptide(L)'
;QNAELANQTDKYDVIVYQYERLNQLANDIYRCPKALELIPRPKEYVTELGAVKKLAAEQSYNLGLRALDDNTMDQARVAYQYFQNANRYVPGYKDVLRKIEDARYEATLRVIVQKPFTSNKYQYSADFFYTNLISEMSQNAQNRFVRFYTEEEAQSIKMRNPHQFIALNFEDFSIGNIKETVNLKEVSRDSVVVGKVKVEGKEYNAYSTVKAQLNMYRRE
;
A
#
# COMPACT_ATOMS: atom_id res chain seq x y z
N GLN A 1 5.47 41.68 -7.58
CA GLN A 1 5.40 40.21 -7.42
C GLN A 1 4.91 39.79 -6.00
N ASN A 2 5.50 40.33 -4.91
CA ASN A 2 5.08 39.93 -3.54
C ASN A 2 3.67 40.41 -3.17
N ALA A 3 3.16 41.48 -3.74
CA ALA A 3 1.80 41.99 -3.47
C ALA A 3 0.72 41.16 -4.19
N GLU A 4 1.01 40.67 -5.40
CA GLU A 4 0.11 39.79 -6.15
C GLU A 4 0.01 38.38 -5.53
N LEU A 5 1.11 37.86 -4.99
CA LEU A 5 1.16 36.57 -4.26
C LEU A 5 0.43 36.63 -2.91
N ALA A 6 0.22 37.83 -2.34
CA ALA A 6 -0.41 37.97 -1.02
C ALA A 6 -1.86 37.47 -0.96
N ASN A 7 -2.56 37.42 -2.08
CA ASN A 7 -3.96 36.97 -2.18
C ASN A 7 -4.13 35.53 -2.70
N GLN A 8 -3.03 34.83 -3.01
CA GLN A 8 -3.10 33.47 -3.51
C GLN A 8 -2.99 32.48 -2.34
N THR A 9 -3.82 31.46 -2.36
CA THR A 9 -3.79 30.38 -1.35
C THR A 9 -2.43 29.68 -1.28
N ASP A 10 -1.71 29.63 -2.41
CA ASP A 10 -0.45 28.90 -2.59
C ASP A 10 0.80 29.81 -2.50
N LYS A 11 0.66 31.04 -1.99
CA LYS A 11 1.77 31.99 -1.97
C LYS A 11 3.04 31.47 -1.29
N TYR A 12 2.89 30.76 -0.19
CA TYR A 12 4.04 30.20 0.54
C TYR A 12 4.67 29.02 -0.18
N ASP A 13 3.90 28.22 -0.90
CA ASP A 13 4.40 27.13 -1.72
C ASP A 13 5.36 27.65 -2.79
N VAL A 14 4.96 28.75 -3.47
CA VAL A 14 5.79 29.40 -4.47
C VAL A 14 7.06 29.98 -3.85
N ILE A 15 6.97 30.65 -2.70
CA ILE A 15 8.12 31.24 -2.04
C ILE A 15 9.09 30.15 -1.54
N VAL A 16 8.60 29.07 -0.93
CA VAL A 16 9.41 27.93 -0.51
C VAL A 16 10.15 27.34 -1.70
N TYR A 17 9.44 27.08 -2.80
CA TYR A 17 10.04 26.56 -4.02
C TYR A 17 11.15 27.46 -4.56
N GLN A 18 10.96 28.79 -4.57
CA GLN A 18 11.98 29.72 -5.04
C GLN A 18 13.22 29.72 -4.15
N TYR A 19 13.07 29.70 -2.82
CA TYR A 19 14.22 29.61 -1.92
C TYR A 19 14.94 28.26 -2.03
N GLU A 20 14.23 27.15 -2.20
CA GLU A 20 14.84 25.85 -2.45
C GLU A 20 15.67 25.86 -3.74
N ARG A 21 15.15 26.48 -4.81
CA ARG A 21 15.87 26.64 -6.08
C ARG A 21 17.12 27.50 -5.92
N LEU A 22 17.04 28.61 -5.17
CA LEU A 22 18.18 29.48 -4.91
C LEU A 22 19.27 28.77 -4.11
N ASN A 23 18.90 28.01 -3.08
CA ASN A 23 19.85 27.22 -2.30
C ASN A 23 20.45 26.07 -3.13
N GLN A 24 19.67 25.45 -4.02
CA GLN A 24 20.19 24.46 -4.95
C GLN A 24 21.22 25.08 -5.90
N LEU A 25 20.93 26.26 -6.46
CA LEU A 25 21.86 26.98 -7.32
C LEU A 25 23.16 27.33 -6.56
N ALA A 26 23.06 27.79 -5.31
CA ALA A 26 24.26 28.04 -4.48
C ALA A 26 25.11 26.78 -4.31
N ASN A 27 24.47 25.64 -4.02
CA ASN A 27 25.15 24.35 -3.92
C ASN A 27 25.80 23.91 -5.24
N ASP A 28 25.14 24.14 -6.37
CA ASP A 28 25.68 23.81 -7.69
C ASP A 28 26.91 24.68 -8.03
N ILE A 29 26.88 25.97 -7.64
CA ILE A 29 28.04 26.86 -7.77
C ILE A 29 29.21 26.34 -6.91
N TYR A 30 28.99 25.95 -5.65
CA TYR A 30 30.04 25.39 -4.78
C TYR A 30 30.68 24.13 -5.37
N ARG A 31 29.92 23.35 -6.14
CA ARG A 31 30.43 22.12 -6.78
C ARG A 31 31.17 22.35 -8.09
N CYS A 32 31.06 23.55 -8.67
CA CYS A 32 31.69 23.88 -9.95
C CYS A 32 32.81 24.88 -9.75
N PRO A 33 34.11 24.46 -9.84
CA PRO A 33 35.27 25.35 -9.59
C PRO A 33 35.24 26.62 -10.45
N LYS A 34 34.89 26.50 -11.75
CA LYS A 34 34.84 27.68 -12.63
C LYS A 34 33.71 28.65 -12.27
N ALA A 35 32.57 28.15 -11.80
CA ALA A 35 31.49 29.00 -11.32
C ALA A 35 31.86 29.68 -10.01
N LEU A 36 32.58 28.98 -9.13
CA LEU A 36 33.07 29.53 -7.86
C LEU A 36 34.12 30.61 -8.05
N GLU A 37 34.93 30.56 -9.11
CA GLU A 37 35.86 31.66 -9.47
C GLU A 37 35.10 32.95 -9.80
N LEU A 38 33.93 32.83 -10.48
CA LEU A 38 33.12 33.96 -10.83
C LEU A 38 32.22 34.45 -9.68
N ILE A 39 31.77 33.55 -8.84
CA ILE A 39 30.89 33.81 -7.68
C ILE A 39 31.53 33.15 -6.45
N PRO A 40 32.54 33.76 -5.83
CA PRO A 40 33.28 33.13 -4.72
C PRO A 40 32.45 32.88 -3.46
N ARG A 41 31.33 33.60 -3.29
CA ARG A 41 30.46 33.52 -2.11
C ARG A 41 28.99 33.51 -2.57
N PRO A 42 28.49 32.40 -3.09
CA PRO A 42 27.08 32.30 -3.44
C PRO A 42 26.24 32.46 -2.17
N LYS A 43 25.18 33.28 -2.28
CA LYS A 43 24.32 33.54 -1.14
C LYS A 43 23.36 32.37 -0.93
N GLU A 44 23.35 31.86 0.31
CA GLU A 44 22.41 30.86 0.78
C GLU A 44 21.27 31.51 1.57
N TYR A 45 20.07 30.96 1.45
CA TYR A 45 18.83 31.45 2.06
C TYR A 45 18.24 30.40 3.02
N VAL A 46 19.08 29.72 3.79
CA VAL A 46 18.65 28.61 4.67
C VAL A 46 17.74 29.12 5.79
N THR A 47 18.10 30.26 6.39
CA THR A 47 17.33 30.88 7.49
C THR A 47 15.98 31.37 6.99
N GLU A 48 15.96 32.08 5.86
CA GLU A 48 14.76 32.61 5.21
C GLU A 48 13.84 31.47 4.79
N LEU A 49 14.38 30.42 4.19
CA LEU A 49 13.65 29.20 3.85
C LEU A 49 12.99 28.57 5.08
N GLY A 50 13.73 28.44 6.19
CA GLY A 50 13.22 27.91 7.45
C GLY A 50 12.06 28.74 8.02
N ALA A 51 12.17 30.06 7.95
CA ALA A 51 11.11 30.97 8.38
C ALA A 51 9.85 30.84 7.51
N VAL A 52 10.02 30.81 6.19
CA VAL A 52 8.88 30.66 5.27
C VAL A 52 8.23 29.28 5.37
N LYS A 53 8.99 28.20 5.58
CA LYS A 53 8.44 26.86 5.82
C LYS A 53 7.55 26.82 7.07
N LYS A 54 7.91 27.56 8.14
CA LYS A 54 7.05 27.67 9.33
C LYS A 54 5.74 28.38 9.02
N LEU A 55 5.76 29.47 8.25
CA LEU A 55 4.55 30.18 7.82
C LEU A 55 3.68 29.33 6.89
N ALA A 56 4.30 28.59 5.97
CA ALA A 56 3.61 27.64 5.10
C ALA A 56 2.92 26.52 5.88
N ALA A 57 3.61 25.97 6.89
CA ALA A 57 3.06 24.94 7.76
C ALA A 57 1.87 25.48 8.58
N GLU A 58 2.00 26.69 9.13
CA GLU A 58 0.92 27.34 9.88
C GLU A 58 -0.31 27.61 9.02
N GLN A 59 -0.14 28.16 7.82
CA GLN A 59 -1.24 28.38 6.88
C GLN A 59 -1.92 27.07 6.51
N SER A 60 -1.15 26.06 6.08
CA SER A 60 -1.70 24.75 5.72
C SER A 60 -2.43 24.11 6.89
N TYR A 61 -1.87 24.17 8.10
CA TYR A 61 -2.52 23.64 9.29
C TYR A 61 -3.87 24.32 9.56
N ASN A 62 -3.93 25.66 9.48
CA ASN A 62 -5.15 26.42 9.71
C ASN A 62 -6.21 26.18 8.62
N LEU A 63 -5.80 26.02 7.34
CA LEU A 63 -6.70 25.62 6.25
C LEU A 63 -7.25 24.22 6.46
N GLY A 64 -6.42 23.29 6.94
CA GLY A 64 -6.86 21.94 7.32
C GLY A 64 -7.90 21.95 8.43
N LEU A 65 -7.73 22.77 9.47
CA LEU A 65 -8.73 22.90 10.55
C LEU A 65 -10.07 23.40 10.00
N ARG A 66 -10.06 24.47 9.18
CA ARG A 66 -11.28 25.02 8.57
C ARG A 66 -12.01 24.00 7.72
N ALA A 67 -11.27 23.27 6.86
CA ALA A 67 -11.85 22.24 6.02
C ALA A 67 -12.46 21.09 6.85
N LEU A 68 -11.86 20.76 8.02
CA LEU A 68 -12.39 19.70 8.87
C LEU A 68 -13.67 20.15 9.62
N ASP A 69 -13.83 21.44 9.91
CA ASP A 69 -15.01 22.00 10.57
C ASP A 69 -16.30 21.86 9.74
N ASP A 70 -16.19 21.72 8.41
CA ASP A 70 -17.34 21.54 7.51
C ASP A 70 -18.03 20.16 7.68
N ASN A 71 -17.40 19.22 8.37
CA ASN A 71 -17.91 17.88 8.70
C ASN A 71 -18.44 17.07 7.50
N THR A 72 -17.88 17.30 6.31
CA THR A 72 -18.18 16.51 5.12
C THR A 72 -16.98 15.64 4.73
N MET A 73 -17.25 14.46 4.14
CA MET A 73 -16.19 13.54 3.72
C MET A 73 -15.24 14.19 2.70
N ASP A 74 -15.76 15.01 1.79
CA ASP A 74 -14.95 15.67 0.76
C ASP A 74 -14.05 16.75 1.38
N GLN A 75 -14.58 17.52 2.33
CA GLN A 75 -13.76 18.51 3.05
C GLN A 75 -12.75 17.83 3.99
N ALA A 76 -13.07 16.68 4.56
CA ALA A 76 -12.10 15.88 5.31
C ALA A 76 -10.93 15.40 4.43
N ARG A 77 -11.18 15.08 3.14
CA ARG A 77 -10.12 14.77 2.17
C ARG A 77 -9.23 15.98 1.87
N VAL A 78 -9.84 17.14 1.75
CA VAL A 78 -9.12 18.42 1.60
C VAL A 78 -8.29 18.73 2.84
N ALA A 79 -8.87 18.58 4.04
CA ALA A 79 -8.18 18.75 5.32
C ALA A 79 -6.97 17.84 5.44
N TYR A 80 -7.12 16.56 5.06
CA TYR A 80 -6.03 15.59 5.03
C TYR A 80 -4.85 16.06 4.18
N GLN A 81 -5.10 16.62 2.98
CA GLN A 81 -4.07 17.17 2.11
C GLN A 81 -3.35 18.36 2.77
N TYR A 82 -4.11 19.28 3.36
CA TYR A 82 -3.53 20.44 4.04
C TYR A 82 -2.68 20.04 5.25
N PHE A 83 -3.11 19.09 6.06
CA PHE A 83 -2.29 18.61 7.17
C PHE A 83 -1.03 17.88 6.70
N GLN A 84 -1.11 17.12 5.62
CA GLN A 84 0.09 16.52 5.00
C GLN A 84 1.06 17.59 4.50
N ASN A 85 0.57 18.67 3.89
CA ASN A 85 1.40 19.78 3.48
C ASN A 85 2.06 20.48 4.67
N ALA A 86 1.30 20.72 5.75
CA ALA A 86 1.86 21.28 6.98
C ALA A 86 3.00 20.42 7.55
N ASN A 87 2.80 19.10 7.59
CA ASN A 87 3.83 18.15 8.05
C ASN A 87 5.04 18.06 7.09
N ARG A 88 4.82 18.25 5.79
CA ARG A 88 5.91 18.29 4.79
C ARG A 88 6.81 19.51 4.98
N TYR A 89 6.22 20.68 5.29
CA TYR A 89 6.99 21.90 5.52
C TYR A 89 7.73 21.87 6.85
N VAL A 90 7.04 21.45 7.91
CA VAL A 90 7.63 21.31 9.26
C VAL A 90 7.15 19.99 9.85
N PRO A 91 8.00 18.95 9.83
CA PRO A 91 7.67 17.66 10.41
C PRO A 91 7.26 17.78 11.88
N GLY A 92 6.10 17.23 12.23
CA GLY A 92 5.57 17.27 13.58
C GLY A 92 5.06 18.65 14.05
N TYR A 93 4.68 19.54 13.13
CA TYR A 93 4.13 20.84 13.46
C TYR A 93 2.88 20.72 14.33
N LYS A 94 2.93 21.27 15.55
CA LYS A 94 1.85 21.13 16.56
C LYS A 94 1.45 19.65 16.73
N ASP A 95 0.16 19.38 16.62
CA ASP A 95 -0.43 18.03 16.65
C ASP A 95 -0.82 17.50 15.26
N VAL A 96 -0.09 17.94 14.21
CA VAL A 96 -0.43 17.65 12.80
C VAL A 96 -0.55 16.15 12.51
N LEU A 97 0.27 15.31 13.15
CA LEU A 97 0.21 13.85 12.94
C LEU A 97 -1.14 13.29 13.41
N ARG A 98 -1.64 13.74 14.56
CA ARG A 98 -2.97 13.36 15.03
C ARG A 98 -4.05 13.88 14.10
N LYS A 99 -3.95 15.13 13.65
CA LYS A 99 -4.88 15.74 12.70
C LYS A 99 -4.93 15.05 11.35
N ILE A 100 -3.80 14.51 10.86
CA ILE A 100 -3.74 13.68 9.66
C ILE A 100 -4.59 12.42 9.84
N GLU A 101 -4.45 11.73 11.00
CA GLU A 101 -5.23 10.52 11.27
C GLU A 101 -6.71 10.83 11.47
N ASP A 102 -7.06 11.88 12.20
CA ASP A 102 -8.44 12.35 12.38
C ASP A 102 -9.08 12.64 10.99
N ALA A 103 -8.43 13.45 10.18
CA ALA A 103 -8.89 13.80 8.83
C ALA A 103 -8.98 12.56 7.92
N ARG A 104 -8.04 11.64 7.99
CA ARG A 104 -8.07 10.38 7.24
C ARG A 104 -9.28 9.53 7.64
N TYR A 105 -9.58 9.44 8.93
CA TYR A 105 -10.74 8.70 9.42
C TYR A 105 -12.04 9.29 8.89
N GLU A 106 -12.22 10.62 8.99
CA GLU A 106 -13.42 11.30 8.50
C GLU A 106 -13.53 11.30 6.97
N ALA A 107 -12.39 11.32 6.26
CA ALA A 107 -12.31 11.23 4.80
C ALA A 107 -12.66 9.85 4.23
N THR A 108 -12.61 8.80 5.08
CA THR A 108 -12.70 7.41 4.61
C THR A 108 -14.15 6.93 4.58
N LEU A 109 -14.58 6.46 3.41
CA LEU A 109 -15.83 5.72 3.25
C LEU A 109 -15.68 4.35 3.93
N ARG A 110 -16.45 4.13 5.00
CA ARG A 110 -16.45 2.89 5.77
C ARG A 110 -17.59 1.99 5.30
N VAL A 111 -17.23 0.87 4.71
CA VAL A 111 -18.17 -0.09 4.14
C VAL A 111 -18.12 -1.38 4.93
N ILE A 112 -19.23 -1.81 5.51
CA ILE A 112 -19.35 -3.11 6.15
C ILE A 112 -19.87 -4.11 5.11
N VAL A 113 -19.13 -5.21 4.94
CA VAL A 113 -19.54 -6.31 4.09
C VAL A 113 -20.12 -7.39 4.99
N GLN A 114 -21.41 -7.70 4.82
CA GLN A 114 -22.09 -8.69 5.63
C GLN A 114 -21.73 -10.10 5.16
N LYS A 115 -21.52 -10.98 6.11
CA LYS A 115 -21.27 -12.38 5.81
C LYS A 115 -22.50 -13.02 5.18
N PRO A 116 -22.35 -13.75 4.06
CA PRO A 116 -23.48 -14.39 3.44
C PRO A 116 -24.06 -15.48 4.33
N PHE A 117 -25.38 -15.50 4.46
CA PHE A 117 -26.07 -16.57 5.13
C PHE A 117 -26.11 -17.81 4.23
N THR A 118 -25.62 -18.94 4.74
CA THR A 118 -25.60 -20.21 4.03
C THR A 118 -26.00 -21.36 4.96
N SER A 119 -26.44 -22.48 4.40
CA SER A 119 -26.65 -23.69 5.18
C SER A 119 -25.30 -24.22 5.73
N ASN A 120 -25.33 -24.90 6.88
CA ASN A 120 -24.14 -25.47 7.53
C ASN A 120 -23.26 -26.31 6.58
N LYS A 121 -23.87 -26.96 5.59
CA LYS A 121 -23.18 -27.77 4.58
C LYS A 121 -22.16 -26.97 3.75
N TYR A 122 -22.45 -25.69 3.49
CA TYR A 122 -21.66 -24.83 2.60
C TYR A 122 -20.92 -23.73 3.36
N GLN A 123 -21.00 -23.71 4.68
CA GLN A 123 -20.45 -22.64 5.50
C GLN A 123 -18.94 -22.43 5.25
N TYR A 124 -18.16 -23.52 5.19
CA TYR A 124 -16.72 -23.42 4.94
C TYR A 124 -16.40 -22.76 3.59
N SER A 125 -17.12 -23.12 2.54
CA SER A 125 -16.91 -22.54 1.21
C SER A 125 -17.34 -21.08 1.16
N ALA A 126 -18.43 -20.74 1.86
CA ALA A 126 -18.89 -19.36 1.98
C ALA A 126 -17.91 -18.48 2.77
N ASP A 127 -17.33 -19.01 3.84
CA ASP A 127 -16.32 -18.32 4.65
C ASP A 127 -15.05 -18.06 3.85
N PHE A 128 -14.60 -19.05 3.09
CA PHE A 128 -13.45 -18.91 2.19
C PHE A 128 -13.71 -17.86 1.12
N PHE A 129 -14.87 -17.92 0.45
CA PHE A 129 -15.28 -16.92 -0.55
C PHE A 129 -15.32 -15.52 0.06
N TYR A 130 -15.97 -15.36 1.21
CA TYR A 130 -16.13 -14.09 1.91
C TYR A 130 -14.78 -13.46 2.27
N THR A 131 -13.87 -14.26 2.84
CA THR A 131 -12.52 -13.79 3.21
C THR A 131 -11.73 -13.34 1.99
N ASN A 132 -11.77 -14.12 0.90
CA ASN A 132 -11.10 -13.75 -0.35
C ASN A 132 -11.72 -12.51 -0.98
N LEU A 133 -13.04 -12.39 -0.99
CA LEU A 133 -13.73 -11.23 -1.53
C LEU A 133 -13.31 -9.95 -0.80
N ILE A 134 -13.30 -9.94 0.54
CA ILE A 134 -12.86 -8.77 1.32
C ILE A 134 -11.40 -8.44 1.05
N SER A 135 -10.53 -9.45 0.95
CA SER A 135 -9.13 -9.27 0.60
C SER A 135 -8.97 -8.62 -0.77
N GLU A 136 -9.65 -9.15 -1.78
CA GLU A 136 -9.63 -8.61 -3.15
C GLU A 136 -10.20 -7.20 -3.22
N MET A 137 -11.34 -6.94 -2.58
CA MET A 137 -11.91 -5.58 -2.52
C MET A 137 -10.96 -4.59 -1.85
N SER A 138 -10.27 -5.01 -0.79
CA SER A 138 -9.31 -4.15 -0.06
C SER A 138 -8.04 -3.89 -0.85
N GLN A 139 -7.51 -4.90 -1.57
CA GLN A 139 -6.30 -4.78 -2.39
C GLN A 139 -6.56 -3.97 -3.67
N ASN A 140 -7.72 -4.15 -4.29
CA ASN A 140 -8.09 -3.48 -5.54
C ASN A 140 -8.80 -2.15 -5.33
N ALA A 141 -8.98 -1.69 -4.09
CA ALA A 141 -9.51 -0.36 -3.81
C ALA A 141 -8.55 0.71 -4.35
N GLN A 142 -8.83 1.23 -5.54
CA GLN A 142 -8.02 2.30 -6.16
C GLN A 142 -8.05 3.60 -5.33
N ASN A 143 -9.07 3.77 -4.52
CA ASN A 143 -9.25 4.94 -3.68
C ASN A 143 -8.82 4.64 -2.25
N ARG A 144 -7.72 5.27 -1.79
CA ARG A 144 -7.21 5.16 -0.42
C ARG A 144 -8.20 5.61 0.68
N PHE A 145 -9.28 6.26 0.31
CA PHE A 145 -10.36 6.69 1.20
C PHE A 145 -11.59 5.77 1.14
N VAL A 146 -11.41 4.51 0.77
CA VAL A 146 -12.41 3.47 0.91
C VAL A 146 -11.82 2.34 1.73
N ARG A 147 -12.56 1.88 2.73
CA ARG A 147 -12.15 0.75 3.54
C ARG A 147 -13.31 -0.20 3.79
N PHE A 148 -13.06 -1.46 3.51
CA PHE A 148 -14.00 -2.54 3.75
C PHE A 148 -13.70 -3.18 5.11
N TYR A 149 -14.75 -3.54 5.81
CA TYR A 149 -14.70 -4.17 7.13
C TYR A 149 -15.61 -5.38 7.16
N THR A 150 -15.19 -6.40 7.87
CA THR A 150 -16.10 -7.47 8.26
C THR A 150 -17.03 -6.99 9.38
N GLU A 151 -18.10 -7.73 9.63
CA GLU A 151 -18.99 -7.42 10.77
C GLU A 151 -18.24 -7.56 12.10
N GLU A 152 -17.38 -8.58 12.23
CA GLU A 152 -16.57 -8.83 13.42
C GLU A 152 -15.55 -7.71 13.67
N GLU A 153 -14.87 -7.25 12.61
CA GLU A 153 -13.96 -6.10 12.71
C GLU A 153 -14.70 -4.83 13.15
N ALA A 154 -15.84 -4.54 12.52
CA ALA A 154 -16.64 -3.37 12.84
C ALA A 154 -17.13 -3.39 14.31
N GLN A 155 -17.52 -4.57 14.81
CA GLN A 155 -17.91 -4.75 16.21
C GLN A 155 -16.71 -4.61 17.16
N SER A 156 -15.55 -5.19 16.81
CA SER A 156 -14.35 -5.15 17.66
C SER A 156 -13.85 -3.72 17.91
N ILE A 157 -13.91 -2.87 16.87
CA ILE A 157 -13.52 -1.46 16.97
C ILE A 157 -14.66 -0.55 17.46
N LYS A 158 -15.83 -1.13 17.78
CA LYS A 158 -17.05 -0.40 18.16
C LYS A 158 -17.39 0.71 17.16
N MET A 159 -17.35 0.35 15.87
CA MET A 159 -17.57 1.31 14.80
C MET A 159 -18.91 2.03 14.95
N ARG A 160 -18.84 3.35 15.04
CA ARG A 160 -20.01 4.22 15.01
C ARG A 160 -20.18 4.76 13.60
N ASN A 161 -21.40 4.73 13.07
CA ASN A 161 -21.76 5.32 11.78
C ASN A 161 -20.97 4.73 10.59
N PRO A 162 -21.16 3.45 10.24
CA PRO A 162 -20.74 2.97 8.93
C PRO A 162 -21.51 3.72 7.85
N HIS A 163 -20.86 3.98 6.70
CA HIS A 163 -21.50 4.73 5.62
C HIS A 163 -22.32 3.84 4.71
N GLN A 164 -21.90 2.59 4.52
CA GLN A 164 -22.57 1.65 3.63
C GLN A 164 -22.49 0.23 4.19
N PHE A 165 -23.47 -0.57 3.79
CA PHE A 165 -23.52 -2.01 4.01
C PHE A 165 -23.64 -2.72 2.68
N ILE A 166 -22.84 -3.76 2.48
CA ILE A 166 -22.97 -4.68 1.35
C ILE A 166 -23.49 -6.00 1.90
N ALA A 167 -24.73 -6.36 1.57
CA ALA A 167 -25.31 -7.66 1.89
C ALA A 167 -25.08 -8.62 0.72
N LEU A 168 -24.51 -9.78 0.99
CA LEU A 168 -24.27 -10.83 0.01
C LEU A 168 -25.32 -11.91 0.19
N ASN A 169 -26.12 -12.16 -0.85
CA ASN A 169 -27.08 -13.24 -0.89
C ASN A 169 -26.63 -14.27 -1.93
N PHE A 170 -26.52 -15.53 -1.53
CA PHE A 170 -26.35 -16.63 -2.47
C PHE A 170 -27.72 -17.20 -2.81
N GLU A 171 -28.13 -17.07 -4.06
CA GLU A 171 -29.37 -17.65 -4.57
C GLU A 171 -29.19 -19.12 -4.95
N ASP A 172 -27.99 -19.46 -5.45
CA ASP A 172 -27.62 -20.84 -5.77
C ASP A 172 -26.11 -21.05 -5.52
N PHE A 173 -25.76 -22.26 -5.12
CA PHE A 173 -24.38 -22.63 -4.84
C PHE A 173 -24.07 -23.99 -5.47
N SER A 174 -23.36 -23.97 -6.58
CA SER A 174 -22.89 -25.17 -7.26
C SER A 174 -21.40 -25.37 -7.02
N ILE A 175 -21.05 -26.48 -6.36
CA ILE A 175 -19.65 -26.91 -6.26
C ILE A 175 -19.36 -27.77 -7.49
N GLY A 176 -18.48 -27.30 -8.36
CA GLY A 176 -17.99 -28.09 -9.49
C GLY A 176 -17.34 -29.39 -9.02
N ASN A 177 -17.53 -30.47 -9.76
CA ASN A 177 -16.81 -31.72 -9.51
C ASN A 177 -15.31 -31.48 -9.75
N ILE A 178 -14.51 -31.71 -8.72
CA ILE A 178 -13.06 -31.71 -8.87
C ILE A 178 -12.70 -32.93 -9.73
N LYS A 179 -12.28 -32.69 -10.96
CA LYS A 179 -11.72 -33.74 -11.81
C LYS A 179 -10.28 -33.97 -11.39
N GLU A 180 -10.04 -35.07 -10.69
CA GLU A 180 -8.68 -35.56 -10.50
C GLU A 180 -8.26 -36.38 -11.69
N THR A 181 -7.30 -35.90 -12.45
CA THR A 181 -6.70 -36.65 -13.54
C THR A 181 -5.37 -37.22 -13.05
N VAL A 182 -5.27 -38.53 -13.01
CA VAL A 182 -4.04 -39.23 -12.68
C VAL A 182 -3.31 -39.57 -13.97
N ASN A 183 -2.18 -38.94 -14.21
CA ASN A 183 -1.30 -39.29 -15.34
C ASN A 183 -0.15 -40.16 -14.81
N LEU A 184 -0.08 -41.39 -15.35
CA LEU A 184 1.02 -42.30 -15.10
C LEU A 184 2.17 -41.96 -16.05
N LYS A 185 3.32 -41.59 -15.52
CA LYS A 185 4.53 -41.38 -16.29
C LYS A 185 5.59 -42.40 -15.89
N GLU A 186 6.00 -43.26 -16.85
CA GLU A 186 7.17 -44.07 -16.66
C GLU A 186 8.44 -43.24 -16.84
N VAL A 187 9.33 -43.31 -15.89
CA VAL A 187 10.68 -42.77 -15.96
C VAL A 187 11.69 -43.86 -15.79
N SER A 188 12.73 -43.85 -16.61
CA SER A 188 13.84 -44.78 -16.51
C SER A 188 15.14 -44.03 -16.31
N ARG A 189 16.03 -44.60 -15.54
CA ARG A 189 17.41 -44.13 -15.40
C ARG A 189 18.36 -45.25 -15.65
N ASP A 190 19.24 -45.06 -16.62
CA ASP A 190 20.30 -46.03 -16.94
C ASP A 190 21.50 -45.87 -16.01
N SER A 191 22.29 -46.92 -15.95
CA SER A 191 23.57 -46.95 -15.24
C SER A 191 23.44 -46.65 -13.74
N VAL A 192 22.33 -47.08 -13.12
CA VAL A 192 22.17 -47.02 -11.68
C VAL A 192 22.92 -48.21 -11.02
N VAL A 193 23.74 -47.96 -10.02
CA VAL A 193 24.42 -48.99 -9.23
C VAL A 193 23.36 -49.71 -8.43
N VAL A 194 23.12 -51.01 -8.78
CA VAL A 194 22.12 -51.85 -8.12
C VAL A 194 22.74 -52.86 -7.16
N GLY A 195 24.07 -52.99 -7.15
CA GLY A 195 24.80 -53.89 -6.27
C GLY A 195 26.27 -53.94 -6.62
N LYS A 196 26.96 -54.91 -6.00
CA LYS A 196 28.36 -55.23 -6.29
C LYS A 196 28.47 -56.69 -6.67
N VAL A 197 29.30 -56.98 -7.66
CA VAL A 197 29.64 -58.35 -8.13
C VAL A 197 31.14 -58.58 -7.95
N LYS A 198 31.52 -59.79 -7.54
CA LYS A 198 32.93 -60.23 -7.47
C LYS A 198 33.28 -61.04 -8.70
N VAL A 199 34.28 -60.58 -9.40
CA VAL A 199 34.86 -61.29 -10.55
C VAL A 199 36.36 -61.44 -10.26
N GLU A 200 36.87 -62.65 -10.30
CA GLU A 200 38.28 -62.97 -10.02
C GLU A 200 38.86 -62.36 -8.75
N GLY A 201 38.04 -62.31 -7.67
CA GLY A 201 38.42 -61.78 -6.37
C GLY A 201 38.38 -60.27 -6.23
N LYS A 202 38.03 -59.49 -7.30
CA LYS A 202 37.83 -58.03 -7.27
C LYS A 202 36.36 -57.68 -7.30
N GLU A 203 36.00 -56.67 -6.54
CA GLU A 203 34.63 -56.13 -6.48
C GLU A 203 34.40 -55.08 -7.56
N TYR A 204 33.33 -55.22 -8.31
CA TYR A 204 32.87 -54.25 -9.34
C TYR A 204 31.43 -53.84 -9.05
N ASN A 205 31.09 -52.62 -9.36
CA ASN A 205 29.71 -52.14 -9.29
C ASN A 205 28.87 -52.75 -10.41
N ALA A 206 27.73 -53.34 -10.07
CA ALA A 206 26.75 -53.82 -11.02
C ALA A 206 25.80 -52.68 -11.38
N TYR A 207 25.65 -52.39 -12.64
CA TYR A 207 24.77 -51.33 -13.16
C TYR A 207 23.57 -51.94 -13.86
N SER A 208 22.40 -51.30 -13.66
CA SER A 208 21.18 -51.68 -14.38
C SER A 208 20.33 -50.43 -14.68
N THR A 209 19.42 -50.56 -15.62
CA THR A 209 18.39 -49.59 -15.88
C THR A 209 17.25 -49.77 -14.87
N VAL A 210 17.00 -48.78 -14.06
CA VAL A 210 15.90 -48.77 -13.11
C VAL A 210 14.72 -48.01 -13.69
N LYS A 211 13.52 -48.63 -13.66
CA LYS A 211 12.25 -48.01 -14.08
C LYS A 211 11.40 -47.71 -12.88
N ALA A 212 10.77 -46.55 -12.86
CA ALA A 212 9.80 -46.12 -11.85
C ALA A 212 8.55 -45.57 -12.49
N GLN A 213 7.41 -45.76 -11.86
CA GLN A 213 6.15 -45.14 -12.26
C GLN A 213 5.86 -43.97 -11.33
N LEU A 214 5.66 -42.78 -11.93
CA LEU A 214 5.27 -41.58 -11.21
C LEU A 214 3.77 -41.31 -11.44
N ASN A 215 3.02 -41.26 -10.37
CA ASN A 215 1.63 -40.80 -10.41
C ASN A 215 1.60 -39.26 -10.29
N MET A 216 1.29 -38.58 -11.37
CA MET A 216 1.08 -37.14 -11.34
C MET A 216 -0.41 -36.84 -11.19
N TYR A 217 -0.78 -36.22 -10.08
CA TYR A 217 -2.13 -35.79 -9.81
C TYR A 217 -2.31 -34.35 -10.31
N ARG A 218 -3.29 -34.09 -11.17
CA ARG A 218 -3.73 -32.77 -11.59
C ARG A 218 -5.17 -32.59 -11.12
N ARG A 219 -5.41 -31.53 -10.34
CA ARG A 219 -6.74 -31.09 -9.92
C ARG A 219 -7.14 -29.88 -10.78
N GLU A 220 -8.26 -29.99 -11.46
CA GLU A 220 -8.88 -28.88 -12.20
C GLU A 220 -10.26 -28.56 -11.60
#